data_bc2afd2e2995f207c2423eaeaf6febe4
#
_entry.id   bc2afd2e2995f207c2423eaeaf6febe4
#
_cell.length_a   1.000
_cell.length_b   1.000
_cell.length_c   1.000
_cell.angle_alpha   90.00
_cell.angle_beta   90.00
_cell.angle_gamma   90.00
#
_symmetry.space_group_name_H-M   'P 1'
#
loop_
_entity.id
_entity.type
_entity.pdbx_description
1 polymer ?
#
loop_
_entity_poly.entity_id
_entity_poly.type
_entity_poly.pdbx_seq_one_letter_code
_entity_poly.pdbx_strand_id
1 'polypeptide(L)'
;VSTTDDFTKGLDALVYHIDEATEDMRIAYPVDLFDRNVIDGRFMLVSFLTLAIGNNQGMGDIEHAKMIDFFMPDRVLQMFDGPSKDISDLWRILGRPIKDGGYIAGTIIKPKLGLRPEPFAQAAYQFWLGGDFIKNDEPQGNQVFAPIKKTLPLVYDAMKRAQDETGQAKIFSMNITADDHYEMCARADFGLEVFGPDADKLAFLVDGYVGGPGMVTTARRQYPNQYLHYHRAGHGAVTSPSAKRGYTAFVLAKMSRLQGASGIHVGTMGFGKMEGEGD
;
A
#
# COMPACT_ATOMS: atom_id res chain seq x y z
N VAL A 1 13.25 -18.39 30.15
CA VAL A 1 14.49 -19.11 29.81
C VAL A 1 15.59 -18.09 29.69
N SER A 2 16.48 -18.01 30.67
CA SER A 2 17.64 -17.14 30.59
C SER A 2 18.72 -17.83 29.77
N THR A 3 19.15 -17.25 28.70
CA THR A 3 20.40 -17.59 28.04
C THR A 3 21.54 -16.99 28.86
N THR A 4 22.63 -17.71 28.97
CA THR A 4 23.76 -17.31 29.79
C THR A 4 24.85 -16.54 29.04
N ASP A 5 24.57 -16.18 27.81
CA ASP A 5 25.49 -15.45 26.95
C ASP A 5 25.36 -13.93 27.19
N ASP A 6 26.49 -13.27 27.50
CA ASP A 6 26.51 -11.83 27.71
C ASP A 6 26.15 -11.03 26.44
N PHE A 7 26.26 -11.63 25.27
CA PHE A 7 25.83 -11.03 24.00
C PHE A 7 24.34 -10.71 24.02
N THR A 8 23.52 -11.56 24.64
CA THR A 8 22.05 -11.34 24.70
C THR A 8 21.68 -10.08 25.45
N LYS A 9 22.47 -9.66 26.44
CA LYS A 9 22.23 -8.42 27.20
C LYS A 9 22.35 -7.17 26.32
N GLY A 10 23.18 -7.22 25.27
CA GLY A 10 23.33 -6.15 24.32
C GLY A 10 22.17 -6.02 23.33
N LEU A 11 21.28 -7.04 23.27
CA LEU A 11 20.09 -7.08 22.41
C LEU A 11 18.79 -6.82 23.16
N ASP A 12 18.85 -6.60 24.48
CA ASP A 12 17.67 -6.27 25.26
C ASP A 12 17.03 -4.96 24.80
N ALA A 13 15.72 -4.94 24.66
CA ALA A 13 14.97 -3.72 24.44
C ALA A 13 14.95 -2.87 25.71
N LEU A 14 15.10 -1.56 25.55
CA LEU A 14 15.12 -0.61 26.67
C LEU A 14 13.85 0.26 26.67
N VAL A 15 13.05 0.15 27.71
CA VAL A 15 12.01 1.15 28.00
C VAL A 15 12.72 2.37 28.61
N TYR A 16 12.76 3.47 27.88
CA TYR A 16 13.48 4.69 28.31
C TYR A 16 12.57 5.85 28.72
N HIS A 17 11.26 5.70 28.53
CA HIS A 17 10.27 6.69 28.93
C HIS A 17 8.93 6.02 29.19
N ILE A 18 8.29 6.41 30.28
CA ILE A 18 6.91 6.05 30.62
C ILE A 18 6.22 7.33 31.07
N ASP A 19 5.07 7.62 30.50
CA ASP A 19 4.15 8.68 30.95
C ASP A 19 2.86 8.02 31.43
N GLU A 20 2.69 7.94 32.75
CA GLU A 20 1.51 7.31 33.36
C GLU A 20 0.21 8.09 33.11
N ALA A 21 0.29 9.39 32.85
CA ALA A 21 -0.89 10.23 32.63
C ALA A 21 -1.50 10.03 31.24
N THR A 22 -0.66 9.78 30.24
CA THR A 22 -1.08 9.49 28.86
C THR A 22 -1.05 8.01 28.51
N GLU A 23 -0.51 7.18 29.41
CA GLU A 23 -0.26 5.75 29.19
C GLU A 23 0.74 5.50 28.03
N ASP A 24 1.60 6.48 27.74
CA ASP A 24 2.59 6.37 26.68
C ASP A 24 3.88 5.72 27.18
N MET A 25 4.41 4.80 26.38
CA MET A 25 5.68 4.16 26.63
C MET A 25 6.58 4.23 25.39
N ARG A 26 7.88 4.54 25.60
CA ARG A 26 8.87 4.56 24.54
C ARG A 26 9.88 3.44 24.75
N ILE A 27 10.05 2.63 23.71
CA ILE A 27 10.91 1.45 23.73
C ILE A 27 11.99 1.62 22.64
N ALA A 28 13.26 1.49 23.02
CA ALA A 28 14.37 1.41 22.09
C ALA A 28 14.75 -0.05 21.85
N TYR A 29 14.90 -0.42 20.58
CA TYR A 29 15.36 -1.73 20.16
C TYR A 29 16.74 -1.62 19.52
N PRO A 30 17.72 -2.46 19.86
CA PRO A 30 18.94 -2.59 19.10
C PRO A 30 18.63 -2.99 17.65
N VAL A 31 19.28 -2.33 16.70
CA VAL A 31 19.04 -2.58 15.26
C VAL A 31 19.44 -4.02 14.87
N ASP A 32 20.42 -4.58 15.55
CA ASP A 32 20.94 -5.93 15.31
C ASP A 32 20.01 -7.05 15.79
N LEU A 33 18.93 -6.68 16.48
CA LEU A 33 17.86 -7.61 16.88
C LEU A 33 17.01 -8.07 15.68
N PHE A 34 16.99 -7.29 14.60
CA PHE A 34 16.10 -7.53 13.46
C PHE A 34 16.80 -8.24 12.31
N ASP A 35 16.05 -9.14 11.67
CA ASP A 35 16.54 -9.89 10.52
C ASP A 35 16.92 -8.98 9.35
N ARG A 36 17.92 -9.45 8.63
CA ARG A 36 18.32 -8.91 7.34
C ARG A 36 17.90 -9.85 6.22
N ASN A 37 17.51 -9.27 5.09
CA ASN A 37 17.27 -10.05 3.89
C ASN A 37 18.55 -10.81 3.48
N VAL A 38 18.42 -12.12 3.29
CA VAL A 38 19.56 -12.99 3.01
C VAL A 38 20.17 -12.74 1.63
N ILE A 39 19.40 -12.14 0.72
CA ILE A 39 19.85 -11.89 -0.67
C ILE A 39 20.66 -10.59 -0.75
N ASP A 40 20.17 -9.51 -0.13
CA ASP A 40 20.67 -8.15 -0.33
C ASP A 40 21.01 -7.41 0.97
N GLY A 41 20.87 -8.05 2.13
CA GLY A 41 21.17 -7.47 3.44
C GLY A 41 20.21 -6.36 3.89
N ARG A 42 19.15 -6.09 3.17
CA ARG A 42 18.18 -5.04 3.51
C ARG A 42 17.40 -5.35 4.78
N PHE A 43 16.92 -4.31 5.43
CA PHE A 43 16.08 -4.44 6.61
C PHE A 43 14.72 -5.05 6.24
N MET A 44 14.23 -5.95 7.08
CA MET A 44 12.96 -6.64 6.86
C MET A 44 11.87 -6.08 7.76
N LEU A 45 10.88 -5.42 7.16
CA LEU A 45 9.73 -4.89 7.91
C LEU A 45 8.97 -6.01 8.65
N VAL A 46 8.91 -7.19 8.06
CA VAL A 46 8.26 -8.36 8.68
C VAL A 46 8.92 -8.71 10.01
N SER A 47 10.26 -8.69 10.09
CA SER A 47 10.99 -8.95 11.34
C SER A 47 10.66 -7.91 12.41
N PHE A 48 10.62 -6.62 12.03
CA PHE A 48 10.20 -5.55 12.94
C PHE A 48 8.76 -5.76 13.44
N LEU A 49 7.82 -6.08 12.55
CA LEU A 49 6.43 -6.31 12.93
C LEU A 49 6.26 -7.57 13.80
N THR A 50 7.02 -8.63 13.51
CA THR A 50 7.00 -9.86 14.31
C THR A 50 7.37 -9.58 15.77
N LEU A 51 8.36 -8.74 15.98
CA LEU A 51 8.78 -8.38 17.34
C LEU A 51 7.83 -7.35 17.97
N ALA A 52 7.67 -6.19 17.32
CA ALA A 52 6.96 -5.05 17.90
C ALA A 52 5.46 -5.29 18.05
N ILE A 53 4.84 -6.01 17.13
CA ILE A 53 3.40 -6.34 17.18
C ILE A 53 3.19 -7.78 17.67
N GLY A 54 3.87 -8.73 17.04
CA GLY A 54 3.67 -10.15 17.35
C GLY A 54 4.05 -10.50 18.77
N ASN A 55 5.30 -10.29 19.13
CA ASN A 55 5.78 -10.69 20.46
C ASN A 55 5.31 -9.74 21.57
N ASN A 56 5.58 -8.44 21.44
CA ASN A 56 5.29 -7.50 22.53
C ASN A 56 3.80 -7.37 22.81
N GLN A 57 2.97 -7.24 21.80
CA GLN A 57 1.51 -7.15 21.99
C GLN A 57 0.84 -8.52 22.22
N GLY A 58 1.56 -9.60 21.97
CA GLY A 58 1.08 -10.97 22.21
C GLY A 58 1.21 -11.45 23.66
N MET A 59 1.92 -10.70 24.51
CA MET A 59 2.10 -11.08 25.92
C MET A 59 0.77 -11.06 26.67
N GLY A 60 0.53 -12.11 27.47
CA GLY A 60 -0.71 -12.26 28.23
C GLY A 60 -0.90 -11.21 29.32
N ASP A 61 0.19 -10.63 29.81
CA ASP A 61 0.19 -9.60 30.86
C ASP A 61 -0.15 -8.20 30.32
N ILE A 62 -0.25 -8.02 28.99
CA ILE A 62 -0.55 -6.75 28.36
C ILE A 62 -2.01 -6.76 27.89
N GLU A 63 -2.86 -5.92 28.47
CA GLU A 63 -4.25 -5.77 28.05
C GLU A 63 -4.38 -4.89 26.83
N HIS A 64 -3.66 -3.78 26.79
CA HIS A 64 -3.66 -2.79 25.71
C HIS A 64 -2.22 -2.48 25.30
N ALA A 65 -1.95 -2.51 24.01
CA ALA A 65 -0.69 -2.01 23.46
C ALA A 65 -0.91 -1.64 21.98
N LYS A 66 -0.77 -0.37 21.66
CA LYS A 66 -0.92 0.13 20.30
C LYS A 66 0.32 0.92 19.91
N MET A 67 0.91 0.58 18.78
CA MET A 67 2.03 1.37 18.27
C MET A 67 1.46 2.67 17.68
N ILE A 68 1.78 3.79 18.30
CA ILE A 68 1.32 5.11 17.85
C ILE A 68 2.29 5.76 16.87
N ASP A 69 3.58 5.44 16.98
CA ASP A 69 4.63 5.86 16.05
C ASP A 69 5.85 4.96 16.16
N PHE A 70 6.78 5.08 15.21
CA PHE A 70 8.12 4.52 15.29
C PHE A 70 9.14 5.41 14.59
N PHE A 71 10.38 5.35 15.04
CA PHE A 71 11.51 6.06 14.47
C PHE A 71 12.60 5.07 14.12
N MET A 72 13.22 5.24 12.99
CA MET A 72 14.36 4.45 12.55
C MET A 72 15.53 5.36 12.24
N PRO A 73 16.77 4.98 12.61
CA PRO A 73 17.97 5.72 12.22
C PRO A 73 18.09 5.80 10.68
N ASP A 74 18.68 6.86 10.16
CA ASP A 74 18.89 7.08 8.72
C ASP A 74 19.53 5.87 8.04
N ARG A 75 20.52 5.25 8.69
CA ARG A 75 21.18 4.03 8.18
C ARG A 75 20.20 2.86 7.98
N VAL A 76 19.12 2.78 8.76
CA VAL A 76 18.09 1.76 8.63
C VAL A 76 17.07 2.18 7.57
N LEU A 77 16.70 3.46 7.52
CA LEU A 77 15.80 3.98 6.49
C LEU A 77 16.37 3.74 5.08
N GLN A 78 17.67 3.89 4.89
CA GLN A 78 18.36 3.62 3.63
C GLN A 78 18.34 2.14 3.20
N MET A 79 17.98 1.23 4.09
CA MET A 79 17.85 -0.20 3.79
C MET A 79 16.47 -0.58 3.25
N PHE A 80 15.54 0.34 3.17
CA PHE A 80 14.25 0.12 2.54
C PHE A 80 14.26 0.56 1.07
N ASP A 81 13.41 -0.04 0.26
CA ASP A 81 13.29 0.31 -1.15
C ASP A 81 12.71 1.73 -1.34
N GLY A 82 11.73 2.08 -0.52
CA GLY A 82 10.94 3.28 -0.73
C GLY A 82 10.19 3.29 -2.07
N PRO A 83 9.39 4.31 -2.35
CA PRO A 83 8.67 4.40 -3.62
C PRO A 83 9.61 4.66 -4.80
N SER A 84 9.33 4.00 -5.93
CA SER A 84 10.03 4.29 -7.19
C SER A 84 9.39 5.41 -7.98
N LYS A 85 8.14 5.67 -7.71
CA LYS A 85 7.31 6.72 -8.35
C LYS A 85 6.61 7.53 -7.28
N ASP A 86 6.33 8.78 -7.58
CA ASP A 86 5.60 9.70 -6.70
C ASP A 86 4.56 10.51 -7.48
N ILE A 87 4.03 11.55 -6.87
CA ILE A 87 3.04 12.44 -7.49
C ILE A 87 3.60 13.15 -8.74
N SER A 88 4.89 13.44 -8.76
CA SER A 88 5.55 14.10 -9.89
C SER A 88 5.53 13.22 -11.14
N ASP A 89 5.62 11.90 -10.97
CA ASP A 89 5.49 10.95 -12.07
C ASP A 89 4.07 10.94 -12.63
N LEU A 90 3.04 10.97 -11.77
CA LEU A 90 1.65 11.08 -12.25
C LEU A 90 1.41 12.39 -13.00
N TRP A 91 1.89 13.52 -12.48
CA TRP A 91 1.80 14.79 -13.20
C TRP A 91 2.49 14.76 -14.55
N ARG A 92 3.65 14.13 -14.64
CA ARG A 92 4.38 13.97 -15.91
C ARG A 92 3.58 13.13 -16.91
N ILE A 93 3.00 12.00 -16.48
CA ILE A 93 2.15 11.16 -17.32
C ILE A 93 0.92 11.92 -17.80
N LEU A 94 0.32 12.74 -16.94
CA LEU A 94 -0.84 13.58 -17.28
C LEU A 94 -0.49 14.85 -18.07
N GLY A 95 0.80 15.07 -18.39
CA GLY A 95 1.25 16.27 -19.11
C GLY A 95 1.15 17.56 -18.29
N ARG A 96 1.19 17.45 -16.95
CA ARG A 96 1.07 18.59 -16.02
C ARG A 96 2.44 19.05 -15.52
N PRO A 97 2.56 20.31 -15.03
CA PRO A 97 3.79 20.81 -14.39
C PRO A 97 4.22 19.95 -13.20
N ILE A 98 5.49 19.53 -13.17
CA ILE A 98 5.99 18.56 -12.17
C ILE A 98 5.96 19.08 -10.71
N LYS A 99 6.02 20.40 -10.51
CA LYS A 99 6.04 21.00 -9.17
C LYS A 99 4.69 21.55 -8.71
N ASP A 100 3.77 21.74 -9.62
CA ASP A 100 2.47 22.37 -9.35
C ASP A 100 1.41 21.83 -10.33
N GLY A 101 1.33 20.52 -10.44
CA GLY A 101 0.38 19.85 -11.34
C GLY A 101 -1.06 19.83 -10.83
N GLY A 102 -1.31 20.39 -9.65
CA GLY A 102 -2.62 20.44 -9.04
C GLY A 102 -3.16 19.09 -8.59
N TYR A 103 -4.43 19.06 -8.27
CA TYR A 103 -5.12 17.83 -7.85
C TYR A 103 -5.30 16.88 -9.02
N ILE A 104 -5.21 15.58 -8.72
CA ILE A 104 -5.57 14.50 -9.64
C ILE A 104 -6.96 14.01 -9.23
N ALA A 105 -7.93 14.17 -10.12
CA ALA A 105 -9.29 13.71 -9.89
C ALA A 105 -9.37 12.21 -10.17
N GLY A 106 -9.60 11.42 -9.13
CA GLY A 106 -9.68 9.97 -9.22
C GLY A 106 -11.00 9.39 -8.72
N THR A 107 -11.34 8.19 -9.19
CA THR A 107 -12.51 7.44 -8.74
C THR A 107 -12.27 5.94 -8.67
N ILE A 108 -13.20 5.26 -8.00
CA ILE A 108 -13.36 3.81 -7.98
C ILE A 108 -14.63 3.49 -8.74
N ILE A 109 -14.57 2.55 -9.68
CA ILE A 109 -15.78 2.14 -10.42
C ILE A 109 -16.70 1.31 -9.51
N LYS A 110 -17.94 1.73 -9.43
CA LYS A 110 -19.03 1.08 -8.67
C LYS A 110 -20.16 0.66 -9.59
N PRO A 111 -20.95 -0.38 -9.23
CA PRO A 111 -20.85 -1.20 -8.03
C PRO A 111 -19.67 -2.17 -8.09
N LYS A 112 -19.10 -2.51 -6.91
CA LYS A 112 -17.97 -3.45 -6.82
C LYS A 112 -18.36 -4.92 -7.02
N LEU A 113 -19.64 -5.22 -6.96
CA LEU A 113 -20.22 -6.56 -7.09
C LEU A 113 -21.15 -6.61 -8.30
N GLY A 114 -20.95 -7.61 -9.17
CA GLY A 114 -21.83 -7.89 -10.29
C GLY A 114 -21.66 -7.03 -11.54
N LEU A 115 -20.73 -6.10 -11.56
CA LEU A 115 -20.46 -5.28 -12.75
C LEU A 115 -19.65 -6.08 -13.78
N ARG A 116 -20.27 -6.31 -14.94
CA ARG A 116 -19.64 -7.05 -16.04
C ARG A 116 -18.60 -6.20 -16.78
N PRO A 117 -17.74 -6.81 -17.62
CA PRO A 117 -16.66 -6.11 -18.32
C PRO A 117 -17.08 -4.89 -19.13
N GLU A 118 -18.11 -5.00 -19.94
CA GLU A 118 -18.58 -3.92 -20.82
C GLU A 118 -19.15 -2.72 -20.04
N PRO A 119 -20.10 -2.90 -19.09
CA PRO A 119 -20.55 -1.80 -18.23
C PRO A 119 -19.41 -1.18 -17.41
N PHE A 120 -18.44 -1.98 -16.96
CA PHE A 120 -17.27 -1.46 -16.25
C PHE A 120 -16.45 -0.51 -17.13
N ALA A 121 -16.10 -0.95 -18.34
CA ALA A 121 -15.36 -0.13 -19.30
C ALA A 121 -16.13 1.14 -19.71
N GLN A 122 -17.46 1.03 -19.88
CA GLN A 122 -18.29 2.19 -20.19
C GLN A 122 -18.33 3.20 -19.04
N ALA A 123 -18.43 2.75 -17.79
CA ALA A 123 -18.36 3.64 -16.63
C ALA A 123 -16.99 4.31 -16.51
N ALA A 124 -15.92 3.57 -16.77
CA ALA A 124 -14.56 4.11 -16.81
C ALA A 124 -14.42 5.21 -17.89
N TYR A 125 -14.89 4.95 -19.10
CA TYR A 125 -14.90 5.96 -20.17
C TYR A 125 -15.63 7.24 -19.75
N GLN A 126 -16.85 7.12 -19.21
CA GLN A 126 -17.65 8.28 -18.79
C GLN A 126 -16.92 9.10 -17.72
N PHE A 127 -16.28 8.47 -16.76
CA PHE A 127 -15.52 9.19 -15.77
C PHE A 127 -14.29 9.88 -16.37
N TRP A 128 -13.56 9.23 -17.28
CA TRP A 128 -12.36 9.79 -17.88
C TRP A 128 -12.62 10.97 -18.81
N LEU A 129 -13.86 11.23 -19.24
CA LEU A 129 -14.19 12.46 -19.97
C LEU A 129 -13.94 13.73 -19.12
N GLY A 130 -13.93 13.62 -17.78
CA GLY A 130 -13.64 14.73 -16.86
C GLY A 130 -12.63 14.44 -15.76
N GLY A 131 -12.29 13.17 -15.55
CA GLY A 131 -11.36 12.73 -14.50
C GLY A 131 -10.03 12.24 -15.06
N ASP A 132 -9.10 11.98 -14.16
CA ASP A 132 -7.71 11.64 -14.50
C ASP A 132 -7.35 10.18 -14.23
N PHE A 133 -7.83 9.65 -13.10
CA PHE A 133 -7.34 8.42 -12.48
C PHE A 133 -8.50 7.50 -12.07
N ILE A 134 -8.45 6.27 -12.53
CA ILE A 134 -9.42 5.23 -12.11
C ILE A 134 -8.67 4.09 -11.46
N LYS A 135 -9.20 3.56 -10.36
CA LYS A 135 -8.71 2.31 -9.78
C LYS A 135 -9.81 1.25 -9.72
N ASN A 136 -9.40 -0.01 -9.74
CA ASN A 136 -10.27 -1.09 -9.29
C ASN A 136 -10.66 -0.90 -7.82
N ASP A 137 -11.84 -1.40 -7.45
CA ASP A 137 -12.14 -1.63 -6.05
C ASP A 137 -11.35 -2.85 -5.55
N GLU A 138 -11.17 -2.98 -4.24
CA GLU A 138 -10.36 -4.06 -3.66
C GLU A 138 -10.81 -5.48 -4.07
N PRO A 139 -12.11 -5.80 -4.20
CA PRO A 139 -12.52 -7.13 -4.64
C PRO A 139 -12.51 -7.32 -6.18
N GLN A 140 -12.18 -6.27 -6.95
CA GLN A 140 -12.26 -6.29 -8.43
C GLN A 140 -10.92 -6.70 -9.08
N GLY A 141 -10.28 -7.77 -8.61
CA GLY A 141 -9.04 -8.27 -9.22
C GLY A 141 -9.31 -9.13 -10.44
N ASN A 142 -9.96 -10.28 -10.24
CA ASN A 142 -10.27 -11.27 -11.29
C ASN A 142 -11.55 -12.04 -10.94
N GLN A 143 -12.66 -11.32 -10.77
CA GLN A 143 -13.94 -11.93 -10.42
C GLN A 143 -14.48 -12.80 -11.57
N VAL A 144 -15.21 -13.87 -11.24
CA VAL A 144 -15.74 -14.82 -12.23
C VAL A 144 -16.64 -14.15 -13.28
N PHE A 145 -17.45 -13.17 -12.87
CA PHE A 145 -18.32 -12.41 -13.77
C PHE A 145 -17.61 -11.26 -14.50
N ALA A 146 -16.41 -10.90 -14.07
CA ALA A 146 -15.57 -9.85 -14.65
C ALA A 146 -14.10 -10.30 -14.70
N PRO A 147 -13.79 -11.36 -15.51
CA PRO A 147 -12.44 -11.86 -15.60
C PRO A 147 -11.49 -10.80 -16.17
N ILE A 148 -10.31 -10.66 -15.57
CA ILE A 148 -9.31 -9.66 -15.97
C ILE A 148 -8.99 -9.71 -17.47
N LYS A 149 -8.87 -10.93 -18.03
CA LYS A 149 -8.58 -11.14 -19.46
C LYS A 149 -9.66 -10.59 -20.41
N LYS A 150 -10.89 -10.41 -19.92
CA LYS A 150 -11.98 -9.77 -20.68
C LYS A 150 -12.13 -8.30 -20.36
N THR A 151 -11.99 -7.96 -19.08
CA THR A 151 -12.25 -6.60 -18.59
C THR A 151 -11.14 -5.63 -19.01
N LEU A 152 -9.88 -6.01 -18.85
CA LEU A 152 -8.77 -5.08 -19.01
C LEU A 152 -8.61 -4.55 -20.45
N PRO A 153 -8.72 -5.37 -21.53
CA PRO A 153 -8.69 -4.86 -22.90
C PRO A 153 -9.79 -3.82 -23.16
N LEU A 154 -11.01 -4.04 -22.67
CA LEU A 154 -12.11 -3.09 -22.82
C LEU A 154 -11.87 -1.79 -22.04
N VAL A 155 -11.27 -1.87 -20.86
CA VAL A 155 -10.86 -0.69 -20.08
C VAL A 155 -9.79 0.09 -20.81
N TYR A 156 -8.80 -0.57 -21.38
CA TYR A 156 -7.74 0.07 -22.16
C TYR A 156 -8.31 0.77 -23.42
N ASP A 157 -9.22 0.13 -24.16
CA ASP A 157 -9.90 0.75 -25.29
C ASP A 157 -10.74 1.96 -24.85
N ALA A 158 -11.44 1.87 -23.73
CA ALA A 158 -12.18 2.98 -23.14
C ALA A 158 -11.27 4.15 -22.75
N MET A 159 -10.09 3.85 -22.20
CA MET A 159 -9.07 4.86 -21.87
C MET A 159 -8.56 5.58 -23.12
N LYS A 160 -8.21 4.84 -24.18
CA LYS A 160 -7.77 5.43 -25.45
C LYS A 160 -8.83 6.35 -26.06
N ARG A 161 -10.07 5.90 -26.11
CA ARG A 161 -11.19 6.72 -26.59
C ARG A 161 -11.34 8.02 -25.82
N ALA A 162 -11.26 7.95 -24.47
CA ALA A 162 -11.33 9.14 -23.63
C ALA A 162 -10.14 10.08 -23.83
N GLN A 163 -8.94 9.54 -24.06
CA GLN A 163 -7.74 10.32 -24.39
C GLN A 163 -7.89 11.03 -25.75
N ASP A 164 -8.38 10.32 -26.76
CA ASP A 164 -8.60 10.88 -28.10
C ASP A 164 -9.65 12.01 -28.07
N GLU A 165 -10.71 11.86 -27.29
CA GLU A 165 -11.78 12.84 -27.19
C GLU A 165 -11.38 14.07 -26.37
N THR A 166 -10.64 13.87 -25.27
CA THR A 166 -10.29 14.95 -24.34
C THR A 166 -8.94 15.61 -24.66
N GLY A 167 -8.11 14.97 -25.43
CA GLY A 167 -6.71 15.39 -25.64
C GLY A 167 -5.84 15.25 -24.39
N GLN A 168 -6.30 14.50 -23.37
CA GLN A 168 -5.64 14.38 -22.07
C GLN A 168 -5.28 12.93 -21.76
N ALA A 169 -4.08 12.69 -21.24
CA ALA A 169 -3.70 11.38 -20.75
C ALA A 169 -4.58 10.95 -19.55
N LYS A 170 -4.77 9.66 -19.42
CA LYS A 170 -5.57 9.02 -18.35
C LYS A 170 -4.75 7.91 -17.70
N ILE A 171 -5.05 7.59 -16.46
CA ILE A 171 -4.34 6.57 -15.67
C ILE A 171 -5.34 5.54 -15.16
N PHE A 172 -4.95 4.27 -15.24
CA PHE A 172 -5.69 3.16 -14.65
C PHE A 172 -4.83 2.45 -13.61
N SER A 173 -5.36 2.24 -12.41
CA SER A 173 -4.71 1.48 -11.33
C SER A 173 -5.37 0.12 -11.20
N MET A 174 -4.71 -0.88 -11.73
CA MET A 174 -5.19 -2.25 -11.78
C MET A 174 -4.89 -3.01 -10.49
N ASN A 175 -5.88 -3.67 -9.91
CA ASN A 175 -5.69 -4.51 -8.74
C ASN A 175 -4.95 -5.82 -9.10
N ILE A 176 -3.74 -5.95 -8.58
CA ILE A 176 -2.90 -7.15 -8.75
C ILE A 176 -2.81 -7.98 -7.47
N THR A 177 -3.52 -7.62 -6.40
CA THR A 177 -3.53 -8.36 -5.14
C THR A 177 -3.95 -9.81 -5.35
N ALA A 178 -3.17 -10.73 -4.83
CA ALA A 178 -3.37 -12.16 -4.97
C ALA A 178 -2.88 -12.91 -3.72
N ASP A 179 -3.15 -14.21 -3.62
CA ASP A 179 -2.70 -15.04 -2.51
C ASP A 179 -1.20 -15.33 -2.55
N ASP A 180 -0.62 -15.31 -3.74
CA ASP A 180 0.81 -15.57 -3.95
C ASP A 180 1.41 -14.62 -5.00
N HIS A 181 2.75 -14.56 -5.02
CA HIS A 181 3.46 -13.66 -5.93
C HIS A 181 3.40 -14.10 -7.40
N TYR A 182 3.21 -15.38 -7.70
CA TYR A 182 3.12 -15.88 -9.08
C TYR A 182 1.84 -15.37 -9.75
N GLU A 183 0.71 -15.50 -9.06
CA GLU A 183 -0.57 -14.96 -9.53
C GLU A 183 -0.52 -13.42 -9.60
N MET A 184 0.08 -12.77 -8.61
CA MET A 184 0.26 -11.32 -8.64
C MET A 184 1.06 -10.88 -9.87
N CYS A 185 2.19 -11.53 -10.13
CA CYS A 185 3.02 -11.23 -11.30
C CYS A 185 2.28 -11.55 -12.60
N ALA A 186 1.58 -12.68 -12.67
CA ALA A 186 0.80 -13.02 -13.86
C ALA A 186 -0.27 -11.97 -14.21
N ARG A 187 -0.93 -11.39 -13.19
CA ARG A 187 -1.86 -10.28 -13.39
C ARG A 187 -1.15 -9.03 -13.89
N ALA A 188 -0.04 -8.67 -13.23
CA ALA A 188 0.75 -7.49 -13.59
C ALA A 188 1.30 -7.59 -15.01
N ASP A 189 1.90 -8.73 -15.37
CA ASP A 189 2.47 -8.97 -16.69
C ASP A 189 1.40 -8.91 -17.78
N PHE A 190 0.23 -9.52 -17.54
CA PHE A 190 -0.90 -9.41 -18.45
C PHE A 190 -1.36 -7.94 -18.61
N GLY A 191 -1.37 -7.18 -17.51
CA GLY A 191 -1.66 -5.74 -17.56
C GLY A 191 -0.69 -4.98 -18.44
N LEU A 192 0.59 -5.22 -18.28
CA LEU A 192 1.65 -4.61 -19.09
C LEU A 192 1.56 -5.01 -20.56
N GLU A 193 1.23 -6.26 -20.84
CA GLU A 193 0.99 -6.75 -22.20
C GLU A 193 -0.16 -5.99 -22.89
N VAL A 194 -1.31 -5.86 -22.21
CA VAL A 194 -2.48 -5.16 -22.74
C VAL A 194 -2.21 -3.67 -22.99
N PHE A 195 -1.52 -3.00 -22.05
CA PHE A 195 -1.22 -1.58 -22.19
C PHE A 195 -0.06 -1.30 -23.15
N GLY A 196 0.84 -2.25 -23.35
CA GLY A 196 1.90 -2.15 -24.34
C GLY A 196 2.68 -0.83 -24.29
N PRO A 197 2.60 0.01 -25.33
CA PRO A 197 3.30 1.31 -25.38
C PRO A 197 2.81 2.32 -24.34
N ASP A 198 1.61 2.14 -23.78
CA ASP A 198 1.01 2.98 -22.74
C ASP A 198 1.20 2.41 -21.34
N ALA A 199 2.17 1.50 -21.15
CA ALA A 199 2.41 0.84 -19.86
C ALA A 199 2.71 1.83 -18.72
N ASP A 200 3.21 3.02 -19.00
CA ASP A 200 3.43 4.09 -18.03
C ASP A 200 2.12 4.66 -17.44
N LYS A 201 1.00 4.50 -18.15
CA LYS A 201 -0.35 4.91 -17.72
C LYS A 201 -1.06 3.83 -16.88
N LEU A 202 -0.43 2.67 -16.76
CA LEU A 202 -0.90 1.58 -15.90
C LEU A 202 -0.21 1.66 -14.53
N ALA A 203 -0.96 1.99 -13.51
CA ALA A 203 -0.56 1.86 -12.12
C ALA A 203 -1.00 0.49 -11.57
N PHE A 204 -0.33 0.00 -10.54
CA PHE A 204 -0.75 -1.21 -9.85
C PHE A 204 -1.31 -0.89 -8.47
N LEU A 205 -2.45 -1.49 -8.15
CA LEU A 205 -3.02 -1.46 -6.82
C LEU A 205 -2.67 -2.76 -6.11
N VAL A 206 -2.11 -2.64 -4.91
CA VAL A 206 -1.90 -3.74 -3.98
C VAL A 206 -2.61 -3.43 -2.67
N ASP A 207 -3.46 -4.33 -2.22
CA ASP A 207 -4.02 -4.25 -0.87
C ASP A 207 -2.96 -4.75 0.12
N GLY A 208 -2.22 -3.81 0.67
CA GLY A 208 -1.07 -4.13 1.50
C GLY A 208 -1.41 -4.58 2.91
N TYR A 209 -2.65 -4.40 3.37
CA TYR A 209 -3.07 -4.92 4.66
C TYR A 209 -3.43 -6.41 4.56
N VAL A 210 -4.35 -6.78 3.67
CA VAL A 210 -4.76 -8.20 3.51
C VAL A 210 -3.73 -9.03 2.76
N GLY A 211 -3.05 -8.47 1.75
CA GLY A 211 -1.96 -9.14 1.01
C GLY A 211 -0.64 -9.17 1.78
N GLY A 212 -0.51 -8.32 2.78
CA GLY A 212 0.66 -8.27 3.67
C GLY A 212 1.89 -7.57 3.09
N PRO A 213 2.88 -7.32 3.95
CA PRO A 213 4.10 -6.59 3.59
C PRO A 213 4.90 -7.22 2.44
N GLY A 214 4.92 -8.54 2.36
CA GLY A 214 5.64 -9.27 1.31
C GLY A 214 5.10 -8.99 -0.08
N MET A 215 3.77 -8.89 -0.21
CA MET A 215 3.13 -8.60 -1.50
C MET A 215 3.51 -7.21 -2.02
N VAL A 216 3.49 -6.19 -1.13
CA VAL A 216 3.86 -4.81 -1.48
C VAL A 216 5.33 -4.73 -1.91
N THR A 217 6.24 -5.33 -1.11
CA THR A 217 7.66 -5.35 -1.41
C THR A 217 7.96 -6.06 -2.73
N THR A 218 7.27 -7.19 -2.99
CA THR A 218 7.43 -7.93 -4.25
C THR A 218 6.97 -7.08 -5.44
N ALA A 219 5.78 -6.47 -5.35
CA ALA A 219 5.27 -5.61 -6.41
C ALA A 219 6.24 -4.45 -6.71
N ARG A 220 6.76 -3.79 -5.65
CA ARG A 220 7.72 -2.70 -5.77
C ARG A 220 9.02 -3.13 -6.50
N ARG A 221 9.54 -4.30 -6.18
CA ARG A 221 10.81 -4.80 -6.72
C ARG A 221 10.68 -5.37 -8.12
N GLN A 222 9.59 -6.06 -8.43
CA GLN A 222 9.34 -6.64 -9.75
C GLN A 222 8.92 -5.59 -10.77
N TYR A 223 8.19 -4.56 -10.34
CA TYR A 223 7.62 -3.54 -11.22
C TYR A 223 8.03 -2.11 -10.84
N PRO A 224 9.34 -1.78 -10.87
CA PRO A 224 9.83 -0.48 -10.41
C PRO A 224 9.41 0.69 -11.30
N ASN A 225 8.92 0.41 -12.49
CA ASN A 225 8.47 1.44 -13.44
C ASN A 225 7.00 1.83 -13.26
N GLN A 226 6.23 1.07 -12.49
CA GLN A 226 4.83 1.33 -12.24
C GLN A 226 4.61 2.15 -10.96
N TYR A 227 3.61 3.03 -11.01
CA TYR A 227 3.10 3.68 -9.79
C TYR A 227 2.40 2.63 -8.93
N LEU A 228 2.85 2.46 -7.70
CA LEU A 228 2.30 1.47 -6.76
C LEU A 228 1.30 2.15 -5.82
N HIS A 229 0.03 1.87 -6.02
CA HIS A 229 -1.06 2.37 -5.21
C HIS A 229 -1.36 1.39 -4.08
N TYR A 230 -1.09 1.81 -2.85
CA TYR A 230 -1.36 1.00 -1.66
C TYR A 230 -2.82 1.14 -1.24
N HIS A 231 -3.54 0.04 -1.19
CA HIS A 231 -4.86 -0.06 -0.58
C HIS A 231 -4.75 -0.69 0.81
N ARG A 232 -5.70 -0.39 1.69
CA ARG A 232 -5.66 -0.82 3.09
C ARG A 232 -6.98 -1.43 3.57
N ALA A 233 -7.68 -2.19 2.71
CA ALA A 233 -8.93 -2.85 3.10
C ALA A 233 -8.73 -3.70 4.36
N GLY A 234 -9.65 -3.60 5.32
CA GLY A 234 -9.61 -4.36 6.56
C GLY A 234 -8.72 -3.81 7.67
N HIS A 235 -7.90 -2.79 7.41
CA HIS A 235 -6.94 -2.26 8.38
C HIS A 235 -7.59 -1.78 9.70
N GLY A 236 -8.86 -1.36 9.67
CA GLY A 236 -9.58 -0.90 10.87
C GLY A 236 -9.63 -1.91 12.01
N ALA A 237 -9.42 -3.21 11.73
CA ALA A 237 -9.29 -4.24 12.77
C ALA A 237 -8.15 -3.95 13.75
N VAL A 238 -7.10 -3.27 13.32
CA VAL A 238 -5.90 -2.94 14.13
C VAL A 238 -5.68 -1.44 14.31
N THR A 239 -6.20 -0.62 13.38
CA THR A 239 -5.95 0.84 13.44
C THR A 239 -7.07 1.63 14.11
N SER A 240 -8.31 1.10 14.17
CA SER A 240 -9.42 1.85 14.78
C SER A 240 -9.12 2.24 16.23
N PRO A 241 -9.62 3.38 16.72
CA PRO A 241 -9.41 3.81 18.11
C PRO A 241 -9.86 2.78 19.15
N SER A 242 -10.87 1.99 18.83
CA SER A 242 -11.39 0.93 19.70
C SER A 242 -10.53 -0.35 19.71
N ALA A 243 -9.58 -0.49 18.79
CA ALA A 243 -8.69 -1.64 18.78
C ALA A 243 -7.67 -1.52 19.91
N LYS A 244 -7.69 -2.49 20.82
CA LYS A 244 -6.82 -2.51 21.99
C LYS A 244 -5.35 -2.78 21.66
N ARG A 245 -5.09 -3.41 20.53
CA ARG A 245 -3.77 -3.81 20.05
C ARG A 245 -3.61 -3.40 18.57
N GLY A 246 -2.39 -3.46 18.07
CA GLY A 246 -2.08 -3.14 16.68
C GLY A 246 -1.28 -1.84 16.56
N TYR A 247 -1.64 -1.02 15.61
CA TYR A 247 -0.95 0.24 15.30
C TYR A 247 -1.93 1.27 14.73
N THR A 248 -1.52 2.53 14.70
CA THR A 248 -2.34 3.61 14.13
C THR A 248 -2.32 3.58 12.59
N ALA A 249 -3.29 4.24 11.95
CA ALA A 249 -3.28 4.43 10.50
C ALA A 249 -2.04 5.24 10.05
N PHE A 250 -1.55 6.14 10.87
CA PHE A 250 -0.30 6.87 10.64
C PHE A 250 0.91 5.92 10.54
N VAL A 251 1.03 4.96 11.46
CA VAL A 251 2.08 3.93 11.42
C VAL A 251 1.94 3.09 10.15
N LEU A 252 0.72 2.70 9.78
CA LEU A 252 0.47 1.96 8.54
C LEU A 252 0.93 2.75 7.31
N ALA A 253 0.66 4.04 7.26
CA ALA A 253 1.11 4.92 6.18
C ALA A 253 2.64 5.00 6.10
N LYS A 254 3.33 5.15 7.25
CA LYS A 254 4.80 5.11 7.30
C LYS A 254 5.36 3.78 6.78
N MET A 255 4.81 2.66 7.24
CA MET A 255 5.22 1.34 6.79
C MET A 255 5.02 1.15 5.28
N SER A 256 3.88 1.57 4.74
CA SER A 256 3.59 1.46 3.32
C SER A 256 4.60 2.22 2.45
N ARG A 257 5.01 3.42 2.89
CA ARG A 257 6.06 4.20 2.21
C ARG A 257 7.41 3.50 2.23
N LEU A 258 7.81 2.94 3.37
CA LEU A 258 9.07 2.18 3.48
C LEU A 258 9.08 0.98 2.53
N GLN A 259 7.97 0.30 2.36
CA GLN A 259 7.82 -0.83 1.45
C GLN A 259 7.83 -0.45 -0.03
N GLY A 260 7.58 0.82 -0.36
CA GLY A 260 7.64 1.32 -1.72
C GLY A 260 6.32 1.81 -2.31
N ALA A 261 5.29 2.01 -1.50
CA ALA A 261 4.05 2.60 -1.97
C ALA A 261 4.27 4.01 -2.53
N SER A 262 3.85 4.23 -3.77
CA SER A 262 3.89 5.52 -4.45
C SER A 262 2.79 6.46 -3.95
N GLY A 263 1.63 5.90 -3.65
CA GLY A 263 0.50 6.57 -3.03
C GLY A 263 -0.31 5.62 -2.15
N ILE A 264 -1.08 6.17 -1.23
CA ILE A 264 -1.88 5.42 -0.27
C ILE A 264 -3.25 6.08 -0.07
N HIS A 265 -4.27 5.27 0.15
CA HIS A 265 -5.52 5.74 0.74
C HIS A 265 -5.30 6.09 2.21
N VAL A 266 -5.46 7.35 2.59
CA VAL A 266 -5.24 7.80 3.98
C VAL A 266 -6.54 8.06 4.75
N GLY A 267 -7.66 8.27 4.08
CA GLY A 267 -8.94 8.50 4.75
C GLY A 267 -10.06 8.79 3.79
N THR A 268 -11.26 9.02 4.34
CA THR A 268 -12.44 9.45 3.60
C THR A 268 -12.98 10.74 4.20
N MET A 269 -13.32 11.70 3.32
CA MET A 269 -14.05 12.89 3.74
C MET A 269 -15.56 12.61 3.75
N GLY A 270 -16.23 12.93 4.85
CA GLY A 270 -17.67 12.78 4.97
C GLY A 270 -18.12 11.41 5.44
N PHE A 271 -19.01 10.76 4.71
CA PHE A 271 -19.52 9.44 5.07
C PHE A 271 -18.50 8.36 4.74
N GLY A 272 -17.98 7.72 5.73
CA GLY A 272 -16.99 6.69 5.51
C GLY A 272 -16.64 5.94 6.76
N LYS A 273 -15.58 5.19 6.66
CA LYS A 273 -15.02 4.49 7.80
C LYS A 273 -14.35 5.51 8.71
N MET A 274 -14.77 5.52 9.95
CA MET A 274 -14.13 6.32 10.99
C MET A 274 -12.74 5.71 11.27
N GLU A 275 -11.69 6.49 11.04
CA GLU A 275 -10.31 6.07 11.27
C GLU A 275 -9.73 6.83 12.43
N GLY A 276 -10.22 7.53 13.16
CA GLY A 276 -9.72 8.22 14.33
C GLY A 276 -9.36 9.67 14.07
N GLU A 277 -9.27 10.43 15.12
CA GLU A 277 -8.81 11.81 15.08
C GLU A 277 -7.32 11.83 14.74
N GLY A 278 -6.97 12.47 13.64
CA GLY A 278 -5.59 12.60 13.19
C GLY A 278 -5.14 11.64 12.09
N ASP A 279 -6.06 10.87 11.49
CA ASP A 279 -5.80 10.03 10.31
C ASP A 279 -5.77 10.83 8.99
#